data_51718db114a23cdaacc58c8c56698f1e
#
_entry.id   51718db114a23cdaacc58c8c56698f1e
#
_cell.length_a   1.000
_cell.length_b   1.000
_cell.length_c   1.000
_cell.angle_alpha   90.00
_cell.angle_beta   90.00
_cell.angle_gamma   90.00
#
_symmetry.space_group_name_H-M   'P 1'
#
loop_
_entity.id
_entity.type
_entity.pdbx_description
1 polymer ?
#
loop_
_entity_poly.entity_id
_entity_poly.type
_entity_poly.pdbx_seq_one_letter_code
_entity_poly.pdbx_strand_id
1 'polypeptide(L)'
;MKISVSSYSFYQYVRAGKLTLVELPKLAHDIGFDAIEFIDIPGETQEEKLALAAQIKAEADALGMEINAYTIGACLYQETDEASDKEVARLVQQLDVAVALGAKVMRHDVVYALGKTGAARSFDGMLPTIAKNAQRVADEAAKRGITTCTENHGYISQDSDRVERLFNAVNRDNFGILVDIGNFVCVDEDNVTAVSRLAPYAVHVHAKDFIFKSGKEVKPCGLSMQMIPFTRS
;
A
#
# COMPACT_ATOMS: atom_id res chain seq x y z
N MET A 1 10.37 -8.28 16.49
CA MET A 1 9.90 -7.74 15.21
C MET A 1 9.28 -8.90 14.44
N LYS A 2 8.07 -8.73 13.90
CA LYS A 2 7.44 -9.74 13.05
C LYS A 2 7.91 -9.56 11.61
N ILE A 3 8.17 -10.68 10.91
CA ILE A 3 8.53 -10.70 9.49
C ILE A 3 7.30 -11.17 8.71
N SER A 4 6.82 -10.33 7.82
CA SER A 4 5.65 -10.58 6.99
C SER A 4 6.04 -10.73 5.53
N VAL A 5 5.24 -11.48 4.77
CA VAL A 5 5.32 -11.51 3.31
C VAL A 5 4.06 -10.90 2.71
N SER A 6 4.22 -10.12 1.64
CA SER A 6 3.06 -9.64 0.88
C SER A 6 2.58 -10.71 -0.12
N SER A 7 1.27 -10.87 -0.23
CA SER A 7 0.62 -11.71 -1.26
C SER A 7 1.05 -11.32 -2.67
N TYR A 8 1.54 -10.10 -2.87
CA TYR A 8 2.14 -9.65 -4.13
C TYR A 8 3.35 -10.51 -4.55
N SER A 9 4.12 -11.03 -3.58
CA SER A 9 5.26 -11.91 -3.86
C SER A 9 4.85 -13.23 -4.53
N PHE A 10 3.60 -13.64 -4.35
CA PHE A 10 3.02 -14.85 -4.94
C PHE A 10 2.14 -14.57 -6.16
N TYR A 11 1.99 -13.31 -6.57
CA TYR A 11 1.06 -12.88 -7.61
C TYR A 11 1.20 -13.66 -8.92
N GLN A 12 2.43 -13.98 -9.35
CA GLN A 12 2.66 -14.73 -10.58
C GLN A 12 2.07 -16.16 -10.50
N TYR A 13 2.15 -16.80 -9.32
CA TYR A 13 1.60 -18.13 -9.11
C TYR A 13 0.09 -18.12 -9.05
N VAL A 14 -0.50 -17.12 -8.38
CA VAL A 14 -1.95 -16.92 -8.32
C VAL A 14 -2.49 -16.64 -9.72
N ARG A 15 -1.87 -15.74 -10.47
CA ARG A 15 -2.27 -15.42 -11.85
C ARG A 15 -2.16 -16.63 -12.80
N ALA A 16 -1.18 -17.51 -12.57
CA ALA A 16 -1.02 -18.74 -13.34
C ALA A 16 -1.96 -19.88 -12.91
N GLY A 17 -2.87 -19.64 -11.95
CA GLY A 17 -3.79 -20.64 -11.41
C GLY A 17 -3.11 -21.76 -10.62
N LYS A 18 -1.86 -21.55 -10.17
CA LYS A 18 -1.10 -22.54 -9.39
C LYS A 18 -1.36 -22.43 -7.89
N LEU A 19 -1.83 -21.30 -7.43
CA LEU A 19 -2.22 -21.00 -6.05
C LEU A 19 -3.49 -20.17 -6.04
N THR A 20 -4.27 -20.32 -5.01
CA THR A 20 -5.39 -19.43 -4.68
C THR A 20 -4.99 -18.48 -3.56
N LEU A 21 -5.69 -17.37 -3.40
CA LEU A 21 -5.44 -16.45 -2.29
C LEU A 21 -5.68 -17.11 -0.92
N VAL A 22 -6.61 -18.06 -0.84
CA VAL A 22 -6.93 -18.78 0.39
C VAL A 22 -5.79 -19.70 0.85
N GLU A 23 -4.97 -20.20 -0.09
CA GLU A 23 -3.81 -21.04 0.23
C GLU A 23 -2.57 -20.27 0.69
N LEU A 24 -2.54 -18.93 0.47
CA LEU A 24 -1.35 -18.13 0.76
C LEU A 24 -1.00 -18.05 2.26
N PRO A 25 -1.93 -17.97 3.22
CA PRO A 25 -1.57 -18.02 4.63
C PRO A 25 -0.81 -19.30 4.99
N LYS A 26 -1.26 -20.46 4.52
CA LYS A 26 -0.57 -21.72 4.75
C LYS A 26 0.82 -21.72 4.14
N LEU A 27 0.95 -21.26 2.89
CA LEU A 27 2.26 -21.20 2.23
C LEU A 27 3.23 -20.28 2.97
N ALA A 28 2.77 -19.10 3.37
CA ALA A 28 3.58 -18.15 4.12
C ALA A 28 4.02 -18.73 5.48
N HIS A 29 3.10 -19.41 6.20
CA HIS A 29 3.40 -20.11 7.44
C HIS A 29 4.45 -21.22 7.25
N ASP A 30 4.30 -22.07 6.23
CA ASP A 30 5.20 -23.18 5.94
C ASP A 30 6.62 -22.70 5.55
N ILE A 31 6.74 -21.51 4.95
CA ILE A 31 8.02 -20.86 4.66
C ILE A 31 8.66 -20.28 5.94
N GLY A 32 7.87 -19.97 6.96
CA GLY A 32 8.34 -19.47 8.25
C GLY A 32 8.15 -17.96 8.46
N PHE A 33 7.20 -17.33 7.76
CA PHE A 33 6.80 -15.95 8.04
C PHE A 33 5.88 -15.87 9.28
N ASP A 34 5.99 -14.78 10.02
CA ASP A 34 5.16 -14.51 11.20
C ASP A 34 3.77 -13.96 10.83
N ALA A 35 3.66 -13.32 9.67
CA ALA A 35 2.44 -12.67 9.19
C ALA A 35 2.38 -12.62 7.66
N ILE A 36 1.21 -12.28 7.14
CA ILE A 36 0.99 -12.04 5.71
C ILE A 36 0.23 -10.73 5.52
N GLU A 37 0.60 -9.99 4.46
CA GLU A 37 -0.12 -8.84 3.95
C GLU A 37 -0.89 -9.24 2.69
N PHE A 38 -2.11 -8.77 2.55
CA PHE A 38 -2.87 -8.95 1.32
C PHE A 38 -2.95 -7.68 0.51
N ILE A 39 -2.71 -7.80 -0.79
CA ILE A 39 -3.08 -6.78 -1.76
C ILE A 39 -4.49 -7.08 -2.28
N ASP A 40 -5.10 -6.11 -2.86
CA ASP A 40 -6.41 -6.05 -3.51
C ASP A 40 -7.16 -7.40 -3.64
N ILE A 41 -8.22 -7.59 -2.86
CA ILE A 41 -9.04 -8.80 -2.89
C ILE A 41 -9.98 -8.74 -4.10
N PRO A 42 -9.92 -9.70 -5.04
CA PRO A 42 -10.76 -9.72 -6.21
C PRO A 42 -12.21 -10.07 -5.86
N GLY A 43 -13.14 -9.60 -6.70
CA GLY A 43 -14.58 -9.86 -6.66
C GLY A 43 -15.31 -8.84 -7.49
N GLU A 44 -16.39 -9.27 -8.14
CA GLU A 44 -17.25 -8.38 -8.93
C GLU A 44 -18.19 -7.56 -8.04
N THR A 45 -18.56 -8.14 -6.89
CA THR A 45 -19.41 -7.50 -5.89
C THR A 45 -18.69 -7.35 -4.56
N GLN A 46 -19.20 -6.48 -3.70
CA GLN A 46 -18.67 -6.32 -2.34
C GLN A 46 -18.86 -7.60 -1.52
N GLU A 47 -19.97 -8.28 -1.69
CA GLU A 47 -20.28 -9.55 -1.01
C GLU A 47 -19.25 -10.63 -1.35
N GLU A 48 -18.86 -10.74 -2.61
CA GLU A 48 -17.81 -11.69 -3.04
C GLU A 48 -16.46 -11.38 -2.41
N LYS A 49 -16.08 -10.10 -2.37
CA LYS A 49 -14.83 -9.67 -1.71
C LYS A 49 -14.83 -10.00 -0.22
N LEU A 50 -15.93 -9.72 0.47
CA LEU A 50 -16.07 -10.02 1.90
C LEU A 50 -16.06 -11.53 2.16
N ALA A 51 -16.73 -12.32 1.32
CA ALA A 51 -16.75 -13.77 1.44
C ALA A 51 -15.35 -14.37 1.25
N LEU A 52 -14.59 -13.89 0.25
CA LEU A 52 -13.21 -14.33 0.03
C LEU A 52 -12.29 -13.89 1.17
N ALA A 53 -12.42 -12.66 1.64
CA ALA A 53 -11.66 -12.16 2.78
C ALA A 53 -11.90 -13.00 4.05
N ALA A 54 -13.16 -13.38 4.30
CA ALA A 54 -13.51 -14.24 5.44
C ALA A 54 -12.89 -15.65 5.32
N GLN A 55 -12.84 -16.23 4.11
CA GLN A 55 -12.18 -17.52 3.88
C GLN A 55 -10.67 -17.42 4.15
N ILE A 56 -10.00 -16.39 3.63
CA ILE A 56 -8.58 -16.13 3.88
C ILE A 56 -8.32 -15.98 5.38
N LYS A 57 -9.17 -15.21 6.06
CA LYS A 57 -9.06 -15.00 7.52
C LYS A 57 -9.19 -16.31 8.30
N ALA A 58 -10.14 -17.17 7.92
CA ALA A 58 -10.34 -18.46 8.59
C ALA A 58 -9.09 -19.35 8.47
N GLU A 59 -8.45 -19.41 7.30
CA GLU A 59 -7.19 -20.16 7.11
C GLU A 59 -6.04 -19.57 7.92
N ALA A 60 -5.91 -18.24 7.94
CA ALA A 60 -4.90 -17.58 8.75
C ALA A 60 -5.09 -17.86 10.25
N ASP A 61 -6.32 -17.79 10.74
CA ASP A 61 -6.66 -18.08 12.14
C ASP A 61 -6.37 -19.53 12.55
N ALA A 62 -6.67 -20.48 11.67
CA ALA A 62 -6.39 -21.90 11.90
C ALA A 62 -4.89 -22.18 12.09
N LEU A 63 -4.04 -21.33 11.52
CA LEU A 63 -2.58 -21.39 11.61
C LEU A 63 -1.99 -20.50 12.71
N GLY A 64 -2.81 -19.66 13.34
CA GLY A 64 -2.33 -18.63 14.27
C GLY A 64 -1.53 -17.52 13.55
N MET A 65 -1.67 -17.38 12.23
CA MET A 65 -0.97 -16.39 11.43
C MET A 65 -1.72 -15.05 11.42
N GLU A 66 -1.00 -13.96 11.61
CA GLU A 66 -1.57 -12.62 11.54
C GLU A 66 -1.70 -12.15 10.08
N ILE A 67 -2.83 -11.54 9.73
CA ILE A 67 -2.95 -10.69 8.54
C ILE A 67 -2.69 -9.26 9.01
N ASN A 68 -1.47 -8.77 8.80
CA ASN A 68 -1.01 -7.54 9.41
C ASN A 68 -1.40 -6.27 8.64
N ALA A 69 -1.63 -6.36 7.32
CA ALA A 69 -2.05 -5.23 6.51
C ALA A 69 -2.87 -5.66 5.28
N TYR A 70 -3.67 -4.72 4.80
CA TYR A 70 -4.37 -4.79 3.52
C TYR A 70 -3.96 -3.59 2.66
N THR A 71 -3.41 -3.81 1.47
CA THR A 71 -2.85 -2.76 0.62
C THR A 71 -3.60 -2.66 -0.70
N ILE A 72 -4.00 -1.45 -1.06
CA ILE A 72 -4.83 -1.20 -2.25
C ILE A 72 -4.37 0.02 -3.03
N GLY A 73 -4.68 0.03 -4.32
CA GLY A 73 -4.52 1.21 -5.15
C GLY A 73 -5.63 2.25 -4.89
N ALA A 74 -5.28 3.54 -4.96
CA ALA A 74 -6.23 4.64 -4.83
C ALA A 74 -5.77 5.89 -5.59
N CYS A 75 -6.72 6.72 -6.00
CA CYS A 75 -6.46 8.05 -6.53
C CYS A 75 -7.34 9.08 -5.80
N LEU A 76 -6.80 9.68 -4.75
CA LEU A 76 -7.52 10.64 -3.90
C LEU A 76 -7.60 12.05 -4.50
N TYR A 77 -6.84 12.34 -5.56
CA TYR A 77 -7.05 13.54 -6.35
C TYR A 77 -8.05 13.24 -7.45
N GLN A 78 -9.16 13.93 -7.42
CA GLN A 78 -10.19 13.89 -8.44
C GLN A 78 -10.53 15.34 -8.86
N GLU A 79 -10.89 15.53 -10.12
CA GLU A 79 -11.14 16.89 -10.68
C GLU A 79 -12.48 17.47 -10.20
N THR A 80 -13.40 16.62 -9.72
CA THR A 80 -14.72 17.02 -9.25
C THR A 80 -15.00 16.46 -7.87
N ASP A 81 -15.85 17.14 -7.10
CA ASP A 81 -16.29 16.66 -5.79
C ASP A 81 -17.07 15.34 -5.92
N GLU A 82 -17.89 15.19 -6.97
CA GLU A 82 -18.61 13.93 -7.21
C GLU A 82 -17.67 12.74 -7.44
N ALA A 83 -16.62 12.93 -8.21
CA ALA A 83 -15.61 11.89 -8.43
C ALA A 83 -14.82 11.59 -7.15
N SER A 84 -14.52 12.63 -6.34
CA SER A 84 -13.92 12.46 -5.01
C SER A 84 -14.82 11.66 -4.09
N ASP A 85 -16.13 11.92 -4.08
CA ASP A 85 -17.08 11.19 -3.26
C ASP A 85 -17.17 9.72 -3.65
N LYS A 86 -17.15 9.41 -4.94
CA LYS A 86 -17.14 8.03 -5.45
C LYS A 86 -15.87 7.28 -5.02
N GLU A 87 -14.70 7.92 -5.13
CA GLU A 87 -13.44 7.27 -4.73
C GLU A 87 -13.36 7.06 -3.22
N VAL A 88 -13.76 8.03 -2.41
CA VAL A 88 -13.85 7.88 -0.96
C VAL A 88 -14.82 6.76 -0.58
N ALA A 89 -16.01 6.70 -1.20
CA ALA A 89 -16.98 5.64 -0.96
C ALA A 89 -16.42 4.26 -1.31
N ARG A 90 -15.67 4.13 -2.42
CA ARG A 90 -14.96 2.90 -2.78
C ARG A 90 -13.96 2.49 -1.71
N LEU A 91 -13.17 3.44 -1.21
CA LEU A 91 -12.18 3.16 -0.16
C LEU A 91 -12.84 2.76 1.17
N VAL A 92 -13.99 3.35 1.50
CA VAL A 92 -14.77 2.95 2.68
C VAL A 92 -15.24 1.49 2.56
N GLN A 93 -15.65 1.04 1.38
CA GLN A 93 -15.96 -0.37 1.13
C GLN A 93 -14.72 -1.26 1.30
N GLN A 94 -13.52 -0.79 0.92
CA GLN A 94 -12.28 -1.53 1.15
C GLN A 94 -11.89 -1.62 2.63
N LEU A 95 -12.29 -0.65 3.46
CA LEU A 95 -12.13 -0.77 4.91
C LEU A 95 -12.94 -1.97 5.47
N ASP A 96 -14.13 -2.23 4.94
CA ASP A 96 -14.92 -3.40 5.34
C ASP A 96 -14.23 -4.72 4.94
N VAL A 97 -13.51 -4.75 3.81
CA VAL A 97 -12.67 -5.88 3.41
C VAL A 97 -11.48 -6.03 4.38
N ALA A 98 -10.82 -4.94 4.77
CA ALA A 98 -9.75 -4.97 5.76
C ALA A 98 -10.24 -5.53 7.11
N VAL A 99 -11.44 -5.14 7.56
CA VAL A 99 -12.08 -5.71 8.76
C VAL A 99 -12.32 -7.20 8.60
N ALA A 100 -12.86 -7.65 7.46
CA ALA A 100 -13.13 -9.06 7.19
C ALA A 100 -11.85 -9.90 7.16
N LEU A 101 -10.74 -9.35 6.68
CA LEU A 101 -9.40 -9.95 6.76
C LEU A 101 -8.82 -9.94 8.19
N GLY A 102 -9.37 -9.14 9.09
CA GLY A 102 -8.78 -8.91 10.43
C GLY A 102 -7.55 -8.02 10.43
N ALA A 103 -7.25 -7.35 9.32
CA ALA A 103 -6.13 -6.41 9.21
C ALA A 103 -6.38 -5.16 10.07
N LYS A 104 -5.32 -4.66 10.69
CA LYS A 104 -5.36 -3.43 11.51
C LYS A 104 -4.83 -2.22 10.77
N VAL A 105 -4.14 -2.42 9.67
CA VAL A 105 -3.58 -1.39 8.81
C VAL A 105 -4.16 -1.55 7.41
N MET A 106 -4.64 -0.46 6.83
CA MET A 106 -4.99 -0.38 5.42
C MET A 106 -4.14 0.68 4.73
N ARG A 107 -3.27 0.24 3.84
CA ARG A 107 -2.48 1.12 2.98
C ARG A 107 -3.26 1.43 1.71
N HIS A 108 -3.25 2.69 1.30
CA HIS A 108 -3.77 3.12 0.00
C HIS A 108 -2.82 4.10 -0.69
N ASP A 109 -2.79 4.10 -2.01
CA ASP A 109 -2.13 5.14 -2.78
C ASP A 109 -2.91 6.47 -2.66
N VAL A 110 -2.35 7.53 -3.21
CA VAL A 110 -2.98 8.86 -3.19
C VAL A 110 -3.12 9.50 -4.56
N VAL A 111 -2.14 9.30 -5.44
CA VAL A 111 -2.16 9.83 -6.81
C VAL A 111 -1.10 9.14 -7.67
N TYR A 112 -1.44 8.86 -8.95
CA TYR A 112 -0.53 8.16 -9.86
C TYR A 112 0.13 9.05 -10.91
N ALA A 113 -0.48 10.20 -11.25
CA ALA A 113 0.00 11.04 -12.32
C ALA A 113 -0.36 12.51 -12.09
N LEU A 114 0.45 13.40 -12.66
CA LEU A 114 0.10 14.80 -12.79
C LEU A 114 -0.88 14.99 -13.96
N GLY A 115 -1.82 15.91 -13.80
CA GLY A 115 -2.70 16.37 -14.86
C GLY A 115 -2.05 17.48 -15.68
N LYS A 116 -2.75 17.91 -16.75
CA LYS A 116 -2.23 18.94 -17.68
C LYS A 116 -2.65 20.36 -17.30
N THR A 117 -3.69 20.52 -16.52
CA THR A 117 -4.34 21.82 -16.23
C THR A 117 -4.63 22.00 -14.75
N GLY A 118 -4.84 23.23 -14.34
CA GLY A 118 -5.29 23.57 -12.99
C GLY A 118 -4.38 23.06 -11.87
N ALA A 119 -4.99 22.67 -10.77
CA ALA A 119 -4.32 22.15 -9.58
C ALA A 119 -3.59 20.81 -9.85
N ALA A 120 -4.07 20.00 -10.79
CA ALA A 120 -3.49 18.71 -11.15
C ALA A 120 -2.05 18.81 -11.71
N ARG A 121 -1.58 20.00 -12.09
CA ARG A 121 -0.25 20.21 -12.69
C ARG A 121 0.91 20.02 -11.71
N SER A 122 0.64 20.00 -10.42
CA SER A 122 1.68 19.84 -9.39
C SER A 122 1.15 19.09 -8.18
N PHE A 123 2.05 18.45 -7.45
CA PHE A 123 1.71 17.85 -6.17
C PHE A 123 1.09 18.85 -5.19
N ASP A 124 1.67 20.05 -5.10
CA ASP A 124 1.19 21.12 -4.21
C ASP A 124 -0.21 21.59 -4.55
N GLY A 125 -0.53 21.66 -5.82
CA GLY A 125 -1.88 22.00 -6.26
C GLY A 125 -2.89 20.92 -5.90
N MET A 126 -2.50 19.65 -5.94
CA MET A 126 -3.37 18.51 -5.61
C MET A 126 -3.48 18.23 -4.11
N LEU A 127 -2.46 18.61 -3.33
CA LEU A 127 -2.33 18.26 -1.92
C LEU A 127 -3.57 18.60 -1.07
N PRO A 128 -4.22 19.77 -1.20
CA PRO A 128 -5.41 20.07 -0.40
C PRO A 128 -6.57 19.07 -0.63
N THR A 129 -6.80 18.67 -1.90
CA THR A 129 -7.84 17.71 -2.25
C THR A 129 -7.47 16.31 -1.76
N ILE A 130 -6.23 15.89 -1.98
CA ILE A 130 -5.72 14.59 -1.51
C ILE A 130 -5.87 14.50 0.00
N ALA A 131 -5.41 15.51 0.74
CA ALA A 131 -5.48 15.53 2.20
C ALA A 131 -6.92 15.47 2.71
N LYS A 132 -7.83 16.28 2.14
CA LYS A 132 -9.27 16.26 2.47
C LYS A 132 -9.88 14.87 2.28
N ASN A 133 -9.57 14.21 1.18
CA ASN A 133 -10.12 12.88 0.90
C ASN A 133 -9.47 11.79 1.78
N ALA A 134 -8.16 11.87 2.04
CA ALA A 134 -7.49 10.99 2.98
C ALA A 134 -8.04 11.13 4.42
N GLN A 135 -8.32 12.35 4.87
CA GLN A 135 -8.99 12.60 6.14
C GLN A 135 -10.34 11.89 6.23
N ARG A 136 -11.17 11.99 5.19
CA ARG A 136 -12.49 11.32 5.15
C ARG A 136 -12.36 9.80 5.26
N VAL A 137 -11.37 9.21 4.58
CA VAL A 137 -11.09 7.76 4.68
C VAL A 137 -10.59 7.40 6.08
N ALA A 138 -9.66 8.18 6.65
CA ALA A 138 -9.15 7.97 7.99
C ALA A 138 -10.24 8.08 9.07
N ASP A 139 -11.15 9.07 8.94
CA ASP A 139 -12.28 9.23 9.86
C ASP A 139 -13.24 8.03 9.82
N GLU A 140 -13.48 7.42 8.65
CA GLU A 140 -14.26 6.19 8.51
C GLU A 140 -13.49 4.95 9.01
N ALA A 141 -12.18 4.91 8.83
CA ALA A 141 -11.31 3.86 9.34
C ALA A 141 -11.26 3.84 10.87
N ALA A 142 -11.23 5.01 11.51
CA ALA A 142 -11.26 5.13 12.98
C ALA A 142 -12.48 4.44 13.59
N LYS A 143 -13.65 4.54 12.97
CA LYS A 143 -14.88 3.87 13.41
C LYS A 143 -14.78 2.35 13.40
N ARG A 144 -13.85 1.81 12.63
CA ARG A 144 -13.58 0.37 12.43
C ARG A 144 -12.33 -0.12 13.19
N GLY A 145 -11.65 0.78 13.91
CA GLY A 145 -10.41 0.47 14.60
C GLY A 145 -9.24 0.17 13.65
N ILE A 146 -9.25 0.77 12.45
CA ILE A 146 -8.22 0.64 11.42
C ILE A 146 -7.36 1.89 11.37
N THR A 147 -6.06 1.72 11.30
CA THR A 147 -5.10 2.74 10.92
C THR A 147 -4.95 2.74 9.41
N THR A 148 -5.15 3.88 8.76
CA THR A 148 -4.83 4.03 7.34
C THR A 148 -3.43 4.58 7.16
N CYS A 149 -2.81 4.30 6.03
CA CYS A 149 -1.52 4.88 5.70
C CYS A 149 -1.37 5.01 4.18
N THR A 150 -0.44 5.88 3.78
CA THR A 150 0.05 5.94 2.40
C THR A 150 1.49 5.44 2.35
N GLU A 151 1.90 4.97 1.17
CA GLU A 151 3.27 4.54 0.90
C GLU A 151 3.99 5.62 0.08
N ASN A 152 5.31 5.72 0.23
CA ASN A 152 6.18 6.42 -0.69
C ASN A 152 6.25 5.68 -2.03
N HIS A 153 5.22 5.86 -2.87
CA HIS A 153 4.98 5.09 -4.09
C HIS A 153 4.38 5.95 -5.21
N GLY A 154 4.63 5.56 -6.49
CA GLY A 154 3.94 6.13 -7.66
C GLY A 154 4.54 7.42 -8.20
N TYR A 155 5.80 7.74 -7.90
CA TYR A 155 6.58 8.89 -8.36
C TYR A 155 6.10 10.27 -7.90
N ILE A 156 4.79 10.51 -7.81
CA ILE A 156 4.23 11.82 -7.46
C ILE A 156 4.28 12.08 -5.96
N SER A 157 4.00 11.06 -5.16
CA SER A 157 4.04 11.09 -3.71
C SER A 157 5.04 10.02 -3.22
N GLN A 158 6.31 10.15 -3.62
CA GLN A 158 7.30 9.12 -3.39
C GLN A 158 8.55 9.63 -2.66
N ASP A 159 8.97 10.86 -2.92
CA ASP A 159 10.04 11.47 -2.13
C ASP A 159 9.59 11.80 -0.71
N SER A 160 10.56 11.78 0.22
CA SER A 160 10.26 11.91 1.65
C SER A 160 9.65 13.26 2.01
N ASP A 161 9.97 14.34 1.28
CA ASP A 161 9.42 15.67 1.51
C ASP A 161 7.91 15.70 1.22
N ARG A 162 7.50 15.22 0.04
CA ARG A 162 6.08 15.20 -0.32
C ARG A 162 5.27 14.27 0.57
N VAL A 163 5.83 13.12 0.93
CA VAL A 163 5.16 12.16 1.83
C VAL A 163 4.97 12.77 3.22
N GLU A 164 5.97 13.44 3.79
CA GLU A 164 5.85 14.11 5.09
C GLU A 164 4.86 15.28 5.05
N ARG A 165 4.86 16.05 3.97
CA ARG A 165 3.89 17.14 3.77
C ARG A 165 2.46 16.62 3.67
N LEU A 166 2.26 15.49 2.99
CA LEU A 166 0.97 14.82 2.94
C LEU A 166 0.53 14.34 4.32
N PHE A 167 1.41 13.66 5.06
CA PHE A 167 1.14 13.22 6.43
C PHE A 167 0.69 14.39 7.31
N ASN A 168 1.43 15.49 7.29
CA ASN A 168 1.11 16.68 8.06
C ASN A 168 -0.22 17.33 7.63
N ALA A 169 -0.52 17.31 6.32
CA ALA A 169 -1.78 17.87 5.79
C ALA A 169 -3.00 17.00 6.16
N VAL A 170 -2.86 15.68 6.22
CA VAL A 170 -3.94 14.77 6.65
C VAL A 170 -4.22 14.94 8.14
N ASN A 171 -3.21 15.03 8.99
CA ASN A 171 -3.33 15.35 10.42
C ASN A 171 -4.45 14.57 11.12
N ARG A 172 -4.34 13.23 11.14
CA ARG A 172 -5.22 12.29 11.85
C ARG A 172 -4.39 11.29 12.65
N ASP A 173 -4.79 11.02 13.89
CA ASP A 173 -4.06 10.11 14.79
C ASP A 173 -3.99 8.67 14.26
N ASN A 174 -4.99 8.26 13.47
CA ASN A 174 -5.05 6.95 12.82
C ASN A 174 -4.62 6.99 11.34
N PHE A 175 -3.80 7.96 10.95
CA PHE A 175 -3.16 8.02 9.64
C PHE A 175 -1.65 8.03 9.81
N GLY A 176 -0.97 7.13 9.11
CA GLY A 176 0.48 6.97 9.16
C GLY A 176 1.11 6.84 7.79
N ILE A 177 2.35 6.38 7.78
CA ILE A 177 3.11 6.11 6.56
C ILE A 177 3.50 4.63 6.55
N LEU A 178 3.30 3.98 5.41
CA LEU A 178 4.00 2.76 5.07
C LEU A 178 5.32 3.18 4.41
N VAL A 179 6.43 2.95 5.10
CA VAL A 179 7.77 3.28 4.59
C VAL A 179 8.31 2.10 3.79
N ASP A 180 8.34 2.24 2.46
CA ASP A 180 9.10 1.31 1.61
C ASP A 180 10.54 1.80 1.51
N ILE A 181 11.46 1.05 2.09
CA ILE A 181 12.86 1.47 2.21
C ILE A 181 13.60 1.51 0.87
N GLY A 182 13.08 0.86 -0.17
CA GLY A 182 13.69 0.84 -1.49
C GLY A 182 13.14 1.87 -2.47
N ASN A 183 11.91 2.33 -2.29
CA ASN A 183 11.22 3.17 -3.30
C ASN A 183 11.87 4.56 -3.51
N PHE A 184 12.62 5.08 -2.55
CA PHE A 184 13.22 6.41 -2.66
C PHE A 184 14.23 6.51 -3.79
N VAL A 185 14.94 5.42 -4.12
CA VAL A 185 15.87 5.42 -5.26
C VAL A 185 15.18 5.67 -6.61
N CYS A 186 13.88 5.39 -6.71
CA CYS A 186 13.13 5.64 -7.94
C CYS A 186 12.93 7.14 -8.24
N VAL A 187 13.17 8.00 -7.25
CA VAL A 187 13.09 9.47 -7.33
C VAL A 187 14.43 10.13 -7.00
N ASP A 188 15.52 9.38 -7.15
CA ASP A 188 16.90 9.83 -6.92
C ASP A 188 17.15 10.38 -5.50
N GLU A 189 16.41 9.86 -4.50
CA GLU A 189 16.60 10.24 -3.11
C GLU A 189 17.44 9.19 -2.36
N ASP A 190 18.31 9.64 -1.46
CA ASP A 190 19.11 8.75 -0.59
C ASP A 190 18.22 8.02 0.42
N ASN A 191 18.19 6.69 0.35
CA ASN A 191 17.31 5.86 1.18
C ASN A 191 17.57 6.06 2.68
N VAL A 192 18.81 6.24 3.12
CA VAL A 192 19.13 6.38 4.55
C VAL A 192 18.56 7.68 5.08
N THR A 193 18.73 8.76 4.35
CA THR A 193 18.19 10.08 4.70
C THR A 193 16.66 10.05 4.70
N ALA A 194 16.03 9.51 3.64
CA ALA A 194 14.59 9.48 3.48
C ALA A 194 13.90 8.60 4.54
N VAL A 195 14.45 7.40 4.79
CA VAL A 195 13.95 6.51 5.84
C VAL A 195 14.09 7.16 7.22
N SER A 196 15.23 7.80 7.50
CA SER A 196 15.44 8.50 8.79
C SER A 196 14.41 9.60 9.02
N ARG A 197 14.02 10.31 7.95
CA ARG A 197 13.00 11.37 7.99
C ARG A 197 11.60 10.81 8.28
N LEU A 198 11.21 9.71 7.63
CA LEU A 198 9.86 9.17 7.69
C LEU A 198 9.63 8.12 8.77
N ALA A 199 10.70 7.53 9.33
CA ALA A 199 10.59 6.49 10.35
C ALA A 199 9.72 6.87 11.58
N PRO A 200 9.71 8.12 12.07
CA PRO A 200 8.84 8.52 13.19
C PRO A 200 7.34 8.39 12.89
N TYR A 201 6.94 8.38 11.62
CA TYR A 201 5.55 8.32 11.16
C TYR A 201 5.15 6.94 10.65
N ALA A 202 6.10 5.96 10.68
CA ALA A 202 5.90 4.65 10.11
C ALA A 202 4.94 3.81 10.96
N VAL A 203 3.86 3.31 10.36
CA VAL A 203 2.95 2.32 10.94
C VAL A 203 3.13 0.93 10.32
N HIS A 204 3.78 0.87 9.16
CA HIS A 204 4.15 -0.34 8.45
C HIS A 204 5.42 -0.11 7.63
N VAL A 205 6.14 -1.19 7.28
CA VAL A 205 7.40 -1.09 6.53
C VAL A 205 7.42 -2.16 5.44
N HIS A 206 7.73 -1.74 4.21
CA HIS A 206 8.13 -2.65 3.15
C HIS A 206 9.65 -2.68 3.04
N ALA A 207 10.21 -3.89 3.10
CA ALA A 207 11.65 -4.12 2.91
C ALA A 207 11.87 -4.71 1.53
N LYS A 208 12.30 -3.88 0.59
CA LYS A 208 12.74 -4.28 -0.75
C LYS A 208 13.99 -3.54 -1.15
N ASP A 209 14.69 -4.07 -2.12
CA ASP A 209 15.90 -3.46 -2.68
C ASP A 209 15.90 -3.58 -4.20
N PHE A 210 16.75 -2.79 -4.85
CA PHE A 210 16.89 -2.74 -6.29
C PHE A 210 18.33 -2.97 -6.72
N ILE A 211 18.53 -3.80 -7.74
CA ILE A 211 19.82 -3.89 -8.43
C ILE A 211 19.80 -2.93 -9.62
N PHE A 212 20.72 -1.99 -9.63
CA PHE A 212 20.98 -1.14 -10.79
C PHE A 212 21.95 -1.87 -11.72
N LYS A 213 21.49 -2.20 -12.94
CA LYS A 213 22.42 -2.64 -13.98
C LYS A 213 23.21 -1.43 -14.48
N SER A 214 24.47 -1.34 -14.11
CA SER A 214 25.40 -0.37 -14.71
C SER A 214 25.72 -0.78 -16.14
N GLY A 215 25.63 0.15 -17.10
CA GLY A 215 26.16 -0.03 -18.45
C GLY A 215 25.16 0.03 -19.60
N LYS A 216 25.62 -0.24 -20.79
CA LYS A 216 25.07 0.08 -22.10
C LYS A 216 23.74 -0.59 -22.50
N GLU A 217 23.08 -1.31 -21.62
CA GLU A 217 21.86 -2.08 -21.92
C GLU A 217 20.59 -1.50 -21.25
N VAL A 218 20.52 -0.20 -21.04
CA VAL A 218 19.27 0.43 -20.65
C VAL A 218 18.37 0.48 -21.87
N LYS A 219 17.37 -0.39 -21.94
CA LYS A 219 16.30 -0.23 -22.93
C LYS A 219 15.60 1.10 -22.68
N PRO A 220 15.17 1.82 -23.73
CA PRO A 220 14.61 3.19 -23.61
C PRO A 220 13.35 3.33 -22.73
N CYS A 221 12.82 2.26 -22.20
CA CYS A 221 11.56 2.24 -21.46
C CYS A 221 11.69 1.74 -20.01
N GLY A 222 12.90 1.64 -19.45
CA GLY A 222 12.84 1.21 -18.07
C GLY A 222 14.12 0.76 -17.43
N LEU A 223 14.27 1.21 -16.21
CA LEU A 223 15.01 0.54 -15.18
C LEU A 223 14.48 -0.89 -15.07
N SER A 224 15.32 -1.88 -15.41
CA SER A 224 15.03 -3.25 -15.07
C SER A 224 15.25 -3.40 -13.57
N MET A 225 14.23 -3.13 -12.80
CA MET A 225 14.25 -3.34 -11.36
C MET A 225 14.01 -4.81 -11.08
N GLN A 226 14.95 -5.44 -10.43
CA GLN A 226 14.80 -6.80 -9.94
C GLN A 226 14.71 -6.72 -8.42
N MET A 227 13.55 -7.05 -7.86
CA MET A 227 13.43 -7.21 -6.41
C MET A 227 14.37 -8.30 -5.95
N ILE A 228 15.26 -7.98 -5.03
CA ILE A 228 16.04 -8.98 -4.31
C ILE A 228 15.27 -9.31 -3.05
N PRO A 229 14.86 -10.56 -2.84
CA PRO A 229 14.36 -10.94 -1.53
C PRO A 229 15.47 -10.71 -0.50
N PHE A 230 15.11 -10.11 0.62
CA PHE A 230 16.03 -9.96 1.75
C PHE A 230 16.48 -11.35 2.21
N THR A 231 17.70 -11.73 1.90
CA THR A 231 18.29 -12.92 2.50
C THR A 231 18.94 -12.52 3.81
N ARG A 232 18.53 -13.17 4.92
CA ARG A 232 19.28 -13.08 6.17
C ARG A 232 20.73 -13.53 5.89
N SER A 233 21.69 -12.64 6.07
CA SER A 233 23.07 -13.01 6.33
C SER A 233 23.24 -13.30 7.81
#